data_16960726b76b0962b5a0a4153d5be7f5
#
_entry.id   16960726b76b0962b5a0a4153d5be7f5
#
_cell.length_a   1.000
_cell.length_b   1.000
_cell.length_c   1.000
_cell.angle_alpha   90.00
_cell.angle_beta   90.00
_cell.angle_gamma   90.00
#
_symmetry.space_group_name_H-M   'P 1'
#
loop_
_entity.id
_entity.type
_entity.pdbx_description
1 polymer ?
#
loop_
_entity_poly.entity_id
_entity_poly.type
_entity_poly.pdbx_seq_one_letter_code
_entity_poly.pdbx_strand_id
1 'polypeptide(L)'
;VNRYEHQVNDIIHYTVKVSNTNEEADTAYFVIRDESLPDSVAFDFSSVKVSGIDAENYTIEQVGNGWVLKSKGDYALPFGKTITIEYDAKALTASNGTVIDNTATTIAAGIPEKKDAKQVYVNSPKIDVEKTAPSSKYKVGDSVGYKVVITNRNPGTFMRDLLLKDEVQSKGLEIKEGSVAVLVAGKDVTSNLDITYAENGSGFSIQTPYNMNNSDIPCIGISPYKEMTNWTDKMIVTYEATITDEAALSTDLKNTFSVPATKNTNGDLIKDDELIPSGGGQDDADVKMKAPTLEITKKSNKTQYNVGENGT
;
A
#
# COMPACT_ATOMS: atom_id res chain seq x y z
N VAL A 1 5.60 -16.23 16.81
CA VAL A 1 5.44 -15.29 15.68
C VAL A 1 5.43 -16.07 14.39
N ASN A 2 4.48 -15.81 13.52
CA ASN A 2 4.32 -16.52 12.26
C ASN A 2 5.35 -16.11 11.19
N ARG A 3 5.92 -14.89 11.29
CA ARG A 3 6.95 -14.40 10.40
C ARG A 3 7.75 -13.27 11.07
N TYR A 4 8.96 -13.00 10.58
CA TYR A 4 9.85 -11.99 11.16
C TYR A 4 9.57 -10.56 10.64
N GLU A 5 9.23 -10.43 9.36
CA GLU A 5 8.98 -9.15 8.71
C GLU A 5 7.49 -8.96 8.45
N HIS A 6 6.97 -7.80 8.79
CA HIS A 6 5.59 -7.38 8.57
C HIS A 6 5.55 -5.98 7.96
N GLN A 7 4.41 -5.61 7.41
CA GLN A 7 4.10 -4.26 6.95
C GLN A 7 3.10 -3.61 7.89
N VAL A 8 2.94 -2.29 7.77
CA VAL A 8 1.84 -1.58 8.42
C VAL A 8 0.51 -2.23 8.04
N ASN A 9 -0.40 -2.33 8.98
CA ASN A 9 -1.68 -3.03 8.91
C ASN A 9 -1.60 -4.57 8.85
N ASP A 10 -0.44 -5.18 8.84
CA ASP A 10 -0.34 -6.63 8.98
C ASP A 10 -0.79 -7.09 10.37
N ILE A 11 -1.38 -8.28 10.41
CA ILE A 11 -1.66 -8.97 11.65
C ILE A 11 -0.45 -9.84 12.02
N ILE A 12 0.07 -9.59 13.21
CA ILE A 12 1.16 -10.34 13.81
C ILE A 12 0.55 -11.41 14.71
N HIS A 13 0.73 -12.67 14.35
CA HIS A 13 0.25 -13.79 15.15
C HIS A 13 1.32 -14.23 16.14
N TYR A 14 1.04 -14.16 17.43
CA TYR A 14 1.91 -14.61 18.50
C TYR A 14 1.44 -15.95 19.08
N THR A 15 2.41 -16.75 19.49
CA THR A 15 2.17 -18.00 20.21
C THR A 15 3.10 -18.06 21.40
N VAL A 16 2.54 -18.14 22.61
CA VAL A 16 3.28 -18.35 23.86
C VAL A 16 3.04 -19.77 24.31
N LYS A 17 4.12 -20.49 24.63
CA LYS A 17 4.06 -21.85 25.17
C LYS A 17 4.77 -21.92 26.51
N VAL A 18 4.07 -22.41 27.50
CA VAL A 18 4.61 -22.62 28.84
C VAL A 18 4.45 -24.08 29.20
N SER A 19 5.59 -24.77 29.47
CA SER A 19 5.61 -26.21 29.77
C SER A 19 6.19 -26.43 31.14
N ASN A 20 5.60 -27.36 31.88
CA ASN A 20 6.27 -27.91 33.06
C ASN A 20 7.23 -29.04 32.63
N THR A 21 8.52 -28.81 32.82
CA THR A 21 9.59 -29.77 32.50
C THR A 21 10.19 -30.45 33.70
N ASN A 22 9.60 -30.24 34.89
CA ASN A 22 10.05 -30.89 36.13
C ASN A 22 9.32 -32.23 36.35
N GLU A 23 10.04 -33.32 36.25
CA GLU A 23 9.50 -34.68 36.43
C GLU A 23 9.07 -35.00 37.87
N GLU A 24 9.58 -34.23 38.83
CA GLU A 24 9.38 -34.52 40.27
C GLU A 24 8.24 -33.69 40.89
N ALA A 25 7.75 -32.66 40.18
CA ALA A 25 6.74 -31.76 40.74
C ALA A 25 5.83 -31.12 39.70
N ASP A 26 4.56 -31.01 40.05
CA ASP A 26 3.60 -30.18 39.35
C ASP A 26 3.81 -28.71 39.72
N THR A 27 3.53 -27.80 38.75
CA THR A 27 3.71 -26.37 38.93
C THR A 27 2.39 -25.71 39.29
N ALA A 28 2.26 -25.22 40.52
CA ALA A 28 1.06 -24.55 41.02
C ALA A 28 1.23 -23.01 41.09
N TYR A 29 0.11 -22.30 41.26
CA TYR A 29 0.06 -20.84 41.43
C TYR A 29 0.89 -20.06 40.39
N PHE A 30 0.70 -20.39 39.12
CA PHE A 30 1.42 -19.74 38.05
C PHE A 30 0.66 -18.57 37.47
N VAL A 31 1.41 -17.58 37.01
CA VAL A 31 0.96 -16.45 36.23
C VAL A 31 1.74 -16.43 34.93
N ILE A 32 1.03 -16.34 33.80
CA ILE A 32 1.62 -16.13 32.48
C ILE A 32 1.11 -14.78 31.99
N ARG A 33 2.01 -13.93 31.49
CA ARG A 33 1.63 -12.60 31.04
C ARG A 33 2.42 -12.17 29.82
N ASP A 34 1.79 -11.34 29.03
CA ASP A 34 2.41 -10.59 27.96
C ASP A 34 1.82 -9.18 28.00
N GLU A 35 2.58 -8.24 28.54
CA GLU A 35 2.17 -6.85 28.78
C GLU A 35 3.15 -5.88 28.12
N SER A 36 4.02 -6.39 27.22
CA SER A 36 5.14 -5.64 26.65
C SER A 36 4.90 -5.10 25.26
N LEU A 37 3.74 -5.36 24.64
CA LEU A 37 3.42 -4.81 23.33
C LEU A 37 3.41 -3.28 23.37
N PRO A 38 4.17 -2.60 22.50
CA PRO A 38 4.20 -1.14 22.45
C PRO A 38 2.90 -0.58 21.88
N ASP A 39 2.63 0.72 22.13
CA ASP A 39 1.46 1.44 21.59
C ASP A 39 1.43 1.55 20.06
N SER A 40 2.56 1.25 19.40
CA SER A 40 2.64 1.16 17.94
C SER A 40 2.00 -0.11 17.36
N VAL A 41 1.48 -0.98 18.22
CA VAL A 41 0.77 -2.22 17.85
C VAL A 41 -0.56 -2.25 18.58
N ALA A 42 -1.64 -2.61 17.90
CA ALA A 42 -2.96 -2.78 18.52
C ALA A 42 -3.20 -4.27 18.83
N PHE A 43 -3.21 -4.60 20.11
CA PHE A 43 -3.55 -5.94 20.59
C PHE A 43 -5.04 -6.22 20.44
N ASP A 44 -5.39 -7.39 19.92
CA ASP A 44 -6.77 -7.85 19.82
C ASP A 44 -7.07 -8.94 20.88
N PHE A 45 -7.65 -8.53 22.00
CA PHE A 45 -8.01 -9.47 23.07
C PHE A 45 -9.05 -10.51 22.62
N SER A 46 -9.90 -10.20 21.65
CA SER A 46 -10.90 -11.14 21.15
C SER A 46 -10.30 -12.33 20.38
N SER A 47 -9.07 -12.16 19.91
CA SER A 47 -8.31 -13.21 19.21
C SER A 47 -7.65 -14.23 20.14
N VAL A 48 -7.63 -13.96 21.46
CA VAL A 48 -6.91 -14.79 22.42
C VAL A 48 -7.53 -16.18 22.51
N LYS A 49 -6.69 -17.19 22.26
CA LYS A 49 -7.06 -18.61 22.39
C LYS A 49 -6.11 -19.29 23.37
N VAL A 50 -6.68 -20.00 24.32
CA VAL A 50 -5.92 -20.79 25.31
C VAL A 50 -6.20 -22.25 25.09
N SER A 51 -5.16 -23.07 25.08
CA SER A 51 -5.25 -24.54 24.99
C SER A 51 -4.25 -25.21 25.92
N GLY A 52 -4.46 -26.50 26.17
CA GLY A 52 -3.61 -27.28 27.12
C GLY A 52 -3.96 -27.10 28.59
N ILE A 53 -5.02 -26.35 28.89
CA ILE A 53 -5.61 -26.18 30.24
C ILE A 53 -7.12 -25.95 30.09
N ASP A 54 -7.92 -26.54 30.98
CA ASP A 54 -9.37 -26.37 30.97
C ASP A 54 -9.76 -24.97 31.50
N ALA A 55 -10.80 -24.38 30.91
CA ALA A 55 -11.23 -23.00 31.17
C ALA A 55 -11.61 -22.72 32.64
N GLU A 56 -12.01 -23.76 33.40
CA GLU A 56 -12.32 -23.66 34.82
C GLU A 56 -11.06 -23.46 35.69
N ASN A 57 -9.89 -23.82 35.19
CA ASN A 57 -8.62 -23.83 35.91
C ASN A 57 -7.80 -22.55 35.80
N TYR A 58 -8.28 -21.56 35.02
CA TYR A 58 -7.59 -20.28 34.88
C TYR A 58 -8.55 -19.09 34.77
N THR A 59 -8.01 -17.91 34.93
CA THR A 59 -8.60 -16.65 34.48
C THR A 59 -7.65 -15.99 33.50
N ILE A 60 -8.20 -15.29 32.48
CA ILE A 60 -7.41 -14.44 31.60
C ILE A 60 -8.10 -13.10 31.49
N GLU A 61 -7.33 -12.02 31.56
CA GLU A 61 -7.83 -10.65 31.49
C GLU A 61 -6.91 -9.80 30.61
N GLN A 62 -7.50 -8.80 29.94
CA GLN A 62 -6.71 -7.79 29.24
C GLN A 62 -6.11 -6.82 30.24
N VAL A 63 -4.82 -6.53 30.08
CA VAL A 63 -4.09 -5.54 30.88
C VAL A 63 -3.31 -4.65 29.92
N GLY A 64 -3.72 -3.37 29.82
CA GLY A 64 -3.11 -2.46 28.88
C GLY A 64 -3.19 -2.97 27.43
N ASN A 65 -2.05 -2.98 26.75
CA ASN A 65 -1.89 -3.54 25.40
C ASN A 65 -1.38 -4.98 25.43
N GLY A 66 -1.94 -5.81 26.33
CA GLY A 66 -1.55 -7.19 26.51
C GLY A 66 -2.54 -7.97 27.37
N TRP A 67 -2.09 -9.09 27.96
CA TRP A 67 -2.94 -9.98 28.73
C TRP A 67 -2.19 -10.63 29.91
N VAL A 68 -2.97 -11.06 30.91
CA VAL A 68 -2.49 -11.84 32.05
C VAL A 68 -3.38 -13.05 32.26
N LEU A 69 -2.78 -14.24 32.29
CA LEU A 69 -3.43 -15.50 32.67
C LEU A 69 -2.95 -15.91 34.03
N LYS A 70 -3.88 -16.29 34.95
CA LYS A 70 -3.60 -16.77 36.29
C LYS A 70 -4.26 -18.13 36.49
N SER A 71 -3.54 -19.10 37.04
CA SER A 71 -4.12 -20.36 37.49
C SER A 71 -5.11 -20.12 38.64
N LYS A 72 -6.17 -20.91 38.71
CA LYS A 72 -7.19 -20.85 39.78
C LYS A 72 -7.01 -21.94 40.80
N GLY A 73 -7.26 -21.60 42.07
CA GLY A 73 -7.30 -22.55 43.18
C GLY A 73 -6.03 -23.36 43.28
N ASP A 74 -6.21 -24.64 43.48
CA ASP A 74 -5.12 -25.62 43.68
C ASP A 74 -4.69 -26.28 42.36
N TYR A 75 -5.08 -25.72 41.20
CA TYR A 75 -4.66 -26.26 39.92
C TYR A 75 -3.14 -26.17 39.75
N ALA A 76 -2.54 -27.31 39.53
CA ALA A 76 -1.11 -27.41 39.21
C ALA A 76 -0.92 -27.97 37.79
N LEU A 77 -0.01 -27.38 37.03
CA LEU A 77 0.35 -27.85 35.69
C LEU A 77 1.21 -29.10 35.82
N PRO A 78 0.72 -30.29 35.37
CA PRO A 78 1.47 -31.54 35.51
C PRO A 78 2.75 -31.54 34.67
N PHE A 79 3.70 -32.38 35.05
CA PHE A 79 4.90 -32.65 34.24
C PHE A 79 4.54 -33.02 32.81
N GLY A 80 5.30 -32.47 31.85
CA GLY A 80 5.15 -32.72 30.43
C GLY A 80 3.94 -32.00 29.76
N LYS A 81 3.09 -31.34 30.58
CA LYS A 81 1.98 -30.56 30.03
C LYS A 81 2.44 -29.18 29.57
N THR A 82 1.81 -28.70 28.50
CA THR A 82 2.07 -27.38 27.88
C THR A 82 0.78 -26.61 27.77
N ILE A 83 0.78 -25.39 28.27
CA ILE A 83 -0.24 -24.37 27.98
C ILE A 83 0.21 -23.58 26.76
N THR A 84 -0.68 -23.42 25.78
CA THR A 84 -0.44 -22.60 24.60
C THR A 84 -1.44 -21.47 24.59
N ILE A 85 -0.96 -20.24 24.45
CA ILE A 85 -1.75 -19.01 24.28
C ILE A 85 -1.40 -18.43 22.93
N GLU A 86 -2.42 -18.27 22.07
CA GLU A 86 -2.30 -17.66 20.75
C GLU A 86 -3.09 -16.36 20.75
N TYR A 87 -2.59 -15.33 20.11
CA TYR A 87 -3.25 -14.04 19.98
C TYR A 87 -2.69 -13.22 18.83
N ASP A 88 -3.45 -12.21 18.43
CA ASP A 88 -3.16 -11.34 17.31
C ASP A 88 -2.90 -9.91 17.78
N ALA A 89 -2.01 -9.24 17.06
CA ALA A 89 -1.76 -7.82 17.19
C ALA A 89 -1.58 -7.18 15.82
N LYS A 90 -2.24 -6.05 15.59
CA LYS A 90 -2.14 -5.30 14.32
C LYS A 90 -1.00 -4.29 14.40
N ALA A 91 -0.09 -4.33 13.41
CA ALA A 91 0.95 -3.33 13.25
C ALA A 91 0.32 -1.99 12.82
N LEU A 92 0.49 -0.93 13.61
CA LEU A 92 0.00 0.41 13.29
C LEU A 92 1.01 1.21 12.48
N THR A 93 0.60 2.32 11.90
CA THR A 93 1.47 3.24 11.15
C THR A 93 2.69 3.70 11.96
N ALA A 94 2.52 3.90 13.27
CA ALA A 94 3.60 4.26 14.18
C ALA A 94 4.70 3.19 14.31
N SER A 95 4.44 1.94 13.93
CA SER A 95 5.44 0.87 13.95
C SER A 95 6.32 0.82 12.70
N ASN A 96 6.02 1.62 11.67
CA ASN A 96 6.76 1.58 10.41
C ASN A 96 8.24 1.94 10.59
N GLY A 97 9.13 1.10 10.09
CA GLY A 97 10.57 1.25 10.22
C GLY A 97 11.13 0.88 11.61
N THR A 98 10.33 0.25 12.47
CA THR A 98 10.72 -0.11 13.83
C THR A 98 10.82 -1.61 14.06
N VAL A 99 11.52 -1.99 15.12
CA VAL A 99 11.51 -3.34 15.68
C VAL A 99 10.53 -3.36 16.85
N ILE A 100 9.59 -4.28 16.82
CA ILE A 100 8.67 -4.56 17.92
C ILE A 100 9.28 -5.67 18.77
N ASP A 101 9.66 -5.34 20.00
CA ASP A 101 10.07 -6.33 21.01
C ASP A 101 8.85 -6.74 21.81
N ASN A 102 8.52 -8.02 21.78
CA ASN A 102 7.44 -8.57 22.58
C ASN A 102 7.96 -9.67 23.52
N THR A 103 7.67 -9.57 24.81
CA THR A 103 8.19 -10.45 25.86
C THR A 103 7.07 -11.06 26.67
N ALA A 104 6.96 -12.37 26.60
CA ALA A 104 6.13 -13.15 27.51
C ALA A 104 6.90 -13.55 28.77
N THR A 105 6.21 -13.51 29.89
CA THR A 105 6.79 -13.81 31.20
C THR A 105 5.94 -14.84 31.92
N THR A 106 6.56 -15.77 32.64
CA THR A 106 5.87 -16.67 33.58
C THR A 106 6.53 -16.67 34.93
N ILE A 107 5.69 -16.73 35.98
CA ILE A 107 6.07 -16.82 37.39
C ILE A 107 5.24 -17.95 37.99
N ALA A 108 5.83 -18.76 38.87
CA ALA A 108 5.12 -19.77 39.62
C ALA A 108 5.67 -19.88 41.02
N ALA A 109 4.92 -20.51 41.93
CA ALA A 109 5.35 -20.68 43.31
C ALA A 109 6.69 -21.42 43.38
N GLY A 110 7.68 -20.80 44.03
CA GLY A 110 9.03 -21.38 44.20
C GLY A 110 9.89 -21.41 42.94
N ILE A 111 9.44 -20.85 41.83
CA ILE A 111 10.16 -20.81 40.56
C ILE A 111 10.49 -19.36 40.21
N PRO A 112 11.76 -19.02 39.92
CA PRO A 112 12.13 -17.70 39.43
C PRO A 112 11.41 -17.34 38.14
N GLU A 113 11.17 -16.05 37.92
CA GLU A 113 10.62 -15.53 36.72
C GLU A 113 11.36 -16.03 35.46
N LYS A 114 10.61 -16.54 34.49
CA LYS A 114 11.12 -16.94 33.19
C LYS A 114 10.55 -16.01 32.11
N LYS A 115 11.40 -15.65 31.16
CA LYS A 115 11.03 -14.75 30.03
C LYS A 115 11.48 -15.35 28.72
N ASP A 116 10.68 -15.13 27.69
CA ASP A 116 11.09 -15.29 26.29
C ASP A 116 10.59 -14.10 25.48
N ALA A 117 11.40 -13.63 24.55
CA ALA A 117 11.11 -12.46 23.74
C ALA A 117 11.20 -12.80 22.25
N LYS A 118 10.36 -12.14 21.47
CA LYS A 118 10.41 -12.19 20.01
C LYS A 118 10.40 -10.79 19.44
N GLN A 119 11.28 -10.59 18.47
CA GLN A 119 11.38 -9.37 17.69
C GLN A 119 10.67 -9.52 16.37
N VAL A 120 9.94 -8.49 15.98
CA VAL A 120 9.27 -8.38 14.69
C VAL A 120 9.66 -7.04 14.08
N TYR A 121 10.13 -7.05 12.84
CA TYR A 121 10.41 -5.84 12.10
C TYR A 121 9.18 -5.44 11.28
N VAL A 122 8.75 -4.19 11.40
CA VAL A 122 7.65 -3.62 10.61
C VAL A 122 8.23 -2.62 9.63
N ASN A 123 7.96 -2.83 8.35
CA ASN A 123 8.44 -1.97 7.31
C ASN A 123 7.45 -1.97 6.14
N SER A 124 7.19 -0.80 5.55
CA SER A 124 6.22 -0.65 4.48
C SER A 124 6.89 -0.24 3.16
N PRO A 125 6.28 -0.55 2.01
CA PRO A 125 6.76 -0.06 0.74
C PRO A 125 6.74 1.47 0.70
N LYS A 126 7.66 2.05 -0.06
CA LYS A 126 7.69 3.47 -0.37
C LYS A 126 7.41 3.65 -1.84
N ILE A 127 6.21 4.14 -2.15
CA ILE A 127 5.78 4.39 -3.53
C ILE A 127 6.40 5.69 -4.03
N ASP A 128 6.91 5.66 -5.23
CA ASP A 128 7.35 6.81 -5.99
C ASP A 128 6.75 6.69 -7.39
N VAL A 129 6.07 7.73 -7.83
CA VAL A 129 5.41 7.81 -9.14
C VAL A 129 6.05 8.94 -9.91
N GLU A 130 6.55 8.64 -11.10
CA GLU A 130 7.08 9.62 -12.05
C GLU A 130 6.30 9.55 -13.33
N LYS A 131 5.58 10.62 -13.69
CA LYS A 131 4.82 10.75 -14.91
C LYS A 131 5.49 11.72 -15.87
N THR A 132 5.61 11.33 -17.11
CA THR A 132 6.25 12.13 -18.16
C THR A 132 5.41 12.15 -19.42
N ALA A 133 5.46 13.28 -20.13
CA ALA A 133 5.00 13.44 -21.49
C ALA A 133 6.08 14.15 -22.33
N PRO A 134 6.11 13.97 -23.65
CA PRO A 134 7.06 14.71 -24.49
C PRO A 134 6.85 16.23 -24.34
N SER A 135 7.95 16.98 -24.27
CA SER A 135 7.94 18.44 -24.04
C SER A 135 7.58 19.27 -25.27
N SER A 136 6.90 18.72 -26.28
CA SER A 136 6.50 19.41 -27.51
C SER A 136 5.22 20.20 -27.30
N LYS A 137 5.06 21.24 -28.13
CA LYS A 137 3.81 21.98 -28.19
C LYS A 137 2.84 21.28 -29.14
N TYR A 138 1.65 21.03 -28.64
CA TYR A 138 0.60 20.29 -29.35
C TYR A 138 -0.47 21.18 -29.91
N LYS A 139 -1.20 20.69 -30.90
CA LYS A 139 -2.39 21.29 -31.49
C LYS A 139 -3.57 20.32 -31.42
N VAL A 140 -4.76 20.82 -31.67
CA VAL A 140 -5.96 19.98 -31.76
C VAL A 140 -5.76 18.86 -32.80
N GLY A 141 -6.14 17.65 -32.42
CA GLY A 141 -5.98 16.42 -33.19
C GLY A 141 -4.65 15.69 -32.98
N ASP A 142 -3.69 16.27 -32.29
CA ASP A 142 -2.44 15.57 -31.96
C ASP A 142 -2.65 14.49 -30.88
N SER A 143 -1.81 13.44 -30.92
CA SER A 143 -1.72 12.43 -29.88
C SER A 143 -0.56 12.71 -28.94
N VAL A 144 -0.79 12.56 -27.65
CA VAL A 144 0.19 12.70 -26.58
C VAL A 144 0.47 11.33 -25.97
N GLY A 145 1.72 10.89 -26.02
CA GLY A 145 2.14 9.66 -25.33
C GLY A 145 2.57 9.97 -23.90
N TYR A 146 1.95 9.33 -22.93
CA TYR A 146 2.35 9.37 -21.52
C TYR A 146 3.14 8.14 -21.13
N LYS A 147 4.09 8.35 -20.23
CA LYS A 147 4.82 7.27 -19.57
C LYS A 147 4.84 7.54 -18.06
N VAL A 148 4.41 6.54 -17.29
CA VAL A 148 4.45 6.54 -15.83
C VAL A 148 5.39 5.44 -15.37
N VAL A 149 6.28 5.78 -14.45
CA VAL A 149 7.15 4.83 -13.77
C VAL A 149 6.76 4.79 -12.30
N ILE A 150 6.34 3.64 -11.82
CA ILE A 150 5.99 3.41 -10.42
C ILE A 150 7.13 2.60 -9.81
N THR A 151 7.72 3.09 -8.72
CA THR A 151 8.88 2.46 -8.09
C THR A 151 8.60 2.21 -6.62
N ASN A 152 9.00 1.05 -6.11
CA ASN A 152 9.13 0.83 -4.67
C ASN A 152 10.56 1.20 -4.24
N ARG A 153 10.69 2.29 -3.49
CA ARG A 153 11.98 2.79 -2.97
C ARG A 153 12.47 2.04 -1.74
N ASN A 154 11.67 1.11 -1.22
CA ASN A 154 12.04 0.30 -0.06
C ASN A 154 12.20 -1.17 -0.45
N PRO A 155 13.40 -1.60 -0.82
CA PRO A 155 13.63 -2.90 -1.43
C PRO A 155 13.36 -4.11 -0.51
N GLY A 156 13.24 -3.90 0.79
CA GLY A 156 12.86 -4.97 1.74
C GLY A 156 11.35 -5.24 1.81
N THR A 157 10.54 -4.54 1.01
CA THR A 157 9.09 -4.61 1.07
C THR A 157 8.49 -4.91 -0.30
N PHE A 158 7.21 -5.25 -0.33
CA PHE A 158 6.50 -5.47 -1.58
C PHE A 158 5.13 -4.78 -1.58
N MET A 159 4.67 -4.44 -2.79
CA MET A 159 3.34 -3.90 -3.04
C MET A 159 2.55 -4.89 -3.88
N ARG A 160 1.27 -5.02 -3.59
CA ARG A 160 0.36 -5.91 -4.30
C ARG A 160 -1.04 -5.33 -4.34
N ASP A 161 -1.91 -5.86 -5.18
CA ASP A 161 -3.29 -5.40 -5.33
C ASP A 161 -3.36 -3.88 -5.51
N LEU A 162 -2.49 -3.35 -6.39
CA LEU A 162 -2.42 -1.92 -6.62
C LEU A 162 -3.67 -1.44 -7.35
N LEU A 163 -4.24 -0.37 -6.87
CA LEU A 163 -5.16 0.46 -7.64
C LEU A 163 -4.34 1.56 -8.30
N LEU A 164 -4.25 1.53 -9.62
CA LEU A 164 -3.62 2.57 -10.44
C LEU A 164 -4.72 3.42 -11.05
N LYS A 165 -4.59 4.72 -11.01
CA LYS A 165 -5.62 5.64 -11.49
C LYS A 165 -5.01 6.79 -12.27
N ASP A 166 -5.55 7.04 -13.45
CA ASP A 166 -5.27 8.23 -14.24
C ASP A 166 -6.52 9.11 -14.32
N GLU A 167 -6.36 10.40 -14.11
CA GLU A 167 -7.45 11.37 -14.15
C GLU A 167 -7.04 12.60 -14.94
N VAL A 168 -7.73 12.84 -16.03
CA VAL A 168 -7.64 14.07 -16.82
C VAL A 168 -8.38 15.17 -16.08
N GLN A 169 -7.69 16.23 -15.72
CA GLN A 169 -8.24 17.36 -14.97
C GLN A 169 -8.63 18.54 -15.88
N SER A 170 -8.16 18.54 -17.12
CA SER A 170 -8.42 19.60 -18.08
C SER A 170 -9.33 19.14 -19.19
N LYS A 171 -10.28 19.99 -19.59
CA LYS A 171 -11.04 19.78 -20.81
C LYS A 171 -10.13 19.81 -22.04
N GLY A 172 -10.46 19.02 -23.04
CA GLY A 172 -9.73 18.98 -24.27
C GLY A 172 -8.56 18.00 -24.32
N LEU A 173 -8.46 17.11 -23.36
CA LEU A 173 -7.56 15.96 -23.37
C LEU A 173 -8.40 14.71 -23.10
N GLU A 174 -8.35 13.73 -23.98
CA GLU A 174 -9.11 12.48 -23.86
C GLU A 174 -8.18 11.27 -23.98
N ILE A 175 -8.21 10.40 -22.98
CA ILE A 175 -7.47 9.14 -23.00
C ILE A 175 -8.02 8.24 -24.12
N LYS A 176 -7.12 7.74 -24.94
CA LYS A 176 -7.47 6.82 -26.02
C LYS A 176 -7.69 5.41 -25.46
N GLU A 177 -8.92 4.92 -25.57
CA GLU A 177 -9.27 3.57 -25.16
C GLU A 177 -8.41 2.52 -25.88
N GLY A 178 -7.97 1.48 -25.16
CA GLY A 178 -7.11 0.42 -25.69
C GLY A 178 -5.64 0.81 -25.89
N SER A 179 -5.23 2.04 -25.52
CA SER A 179 -3.84 2.49 -25.65
C SER A 179 -2.97 2.16 -24.43
N VAL A 180 -3.57 1.77 -23.31
CA VAL A 180 -2.84 1.47 -22.08
C VAL A 180 -2.04 0.18 -22.22
N ALA A 181 -0.75 0.25 -21.91
CA ALA A 181 0.13 -0.89 -21.80
C ALA A 181 0.91 -0.86 -20.48
N VAL A 182 1.05 -2.01 -19.84
CA VAL A 182 1.71 -2.17 -18.54
C VAL A 182 2.86 -3.17 -18.65
N LEU A 183 4.05 -2.75 -18.25
CA LEU A 183 5.25 -3.59 -18.22
C LEU A 183 5.74 -3.76 -16.78
N VAL A 184 5.99 -5.01 -16.41
CA VAL A 184 6.60 -5.41 -15.14
C VAL A 184 7.83 -6.27 -15.44
N ALA A 185 8.97 -5.90 -14.88
CA ALA A 185 10.26 -6.57 -15.16
C ALA A 185 10.56 -6.69 -16.67
N GLY A 186 10.11 -5.71 -17.49
CA GLY A 186 10.29 -5.71 -18.93
C GLY A 186 9.33 -6.61 -19.72
N LYS A 187 8.41 -7.32 -19.07
CA LYS A 187 7.34 -8.10 -19.70
C LYS A 187 6.07 -7.28 -19.82
N ASP A 188 5.41 -7.37 -20.96
CA ASP A 188 4.06 -6.84 -21.11
C ASP A 188 3.06 -7.75 -20.41
N VAL A 189 2.33 -7.19 -19.45
CA VAL A 189 1.32 -7.89 -18.63
C VAL A 189 -0.09 -7.34 -18.85
N THR A 190 -0.26 -6.46 -19.81
CA THR A 190 -1.51 -5.72 -20.08
C THR A 190 -2.73 -6.63 -20.22
N SER A 191 -2.57 -7.75 -20.92
CA SER A 191 -3.66 -8.73 -21.14
C SER A 191 -4.14 -9.44 -19.87
N ASN A 192 -3.39 -9.34 -18.77
CA ASN A 192 -3.70 -9.98 -17.49
C ASN A 192 -4.35 -9.00 -16.50
N LEU A 193 -4.63 -7.76 -16.94
CA LEU A 193 -5.13 -6.69 -16.11
C LEU A 193 -6.55 -6.28 -16.50
N ASP A 194 -7.36 -5.98 -15.50
CA ASP A 194 -8.65 -5.35 -15.70
C ASP A 194 -8.46 -3.83 -15.80
N ILE A 195 -8.60 -3.30 -17.03
CA ILE A 195 -8.48 -1.87 -17.31
C ILE A 195 -9.87 -1.31 -17.56
N THR A 196 -10.30 -0.40 -16.70
CA THR A 196 -11.57 0.30 -16.81
C THR A 196 -11.32 1.73 -17.25
N TYR A 197 -11.86 2.10 -18.41
CA TYR A 197 -11.82 3.47 -18.92
C TYR A 197 -12.99 4.27 -18.38
N ALA A 198 -12.72 5.52 -17.99
CA ALA A 198 -13.75 6.46 -17.57
C ALA A 198 -14.51 7.00 -18.82
N GLU A 199 -15.77 7.38 -18.61
CA GLU A 199 -16.57 7.99 -19.66
C GLU A 199 -15.89 9.23 -20.26
N ASN A 200 -16.06 9.43 -21.56
CA ASN A 200 -15.51 10.57 -22.30
C ASN A 200 -13.98 10.70 -22.22
N GLY A 201 -13.26 9.59 -22.07
CA GLY A 201 -11.80 9.60 -22.03
C GLY A 201 -11.20 10.40 -20.87
N SER A 202 -11.96 10.64 -19.80
CA SER A 202 -11.50 11.42 -18.65
C SER A 202 -10.49 10.70 -17.76
N GLY A 203 -10.10 9.46 -18.10
CA GLY A 203 -9.11 8.70 -17.38
C GLY A 203 -9.28 7.19 -17.49
N PHE A 204 -8.56 6.46 -16.67
CA PHE A 204 -8.72 5.01 -16.52
C PHE A 204 -8.30 4.55 -15.11
N SER A 205 -8.71 3.34 -14.76
CA SER A 205 -8.22 2.65 -13.57
C SER A 205 -7.80 1.23 -13.89
N ILE A 206 -6.81 0.74 -13.16
CA ILE A 206 -6.30 -0.62 -13.25
C ILE A 206 -6.25 -1.20 -11.84
N GLN A 207 -6.93 -2.32 -11.62
CA GLN A 207 -6.74 -3.12 -10.41
C GLN A 207 -5.77 -4.25 -10.73
N THR A 208 -4.58 -4.25 -10.12
CA THR A 208 -3.63 -5.34 -10.33
C THR A 208 -4.09 -6.56 -9.53
N PRO A 209 -4.23 -7.74 -10.13
CA PRO A 209 -4.59 -8.94 -9.41
C PRO A 209 -3.45 -9.38 -8.49
N TYR A 210 -3.80 -10.05 -7.40
CA TYR A 210 -2.84 -10.71 -6.55
C TYR A 210 -3.09 -12.22 -6.50
N ASN A 211 -2.10 -12.99 -6.93
CA ASN A 211 -2.13 -14.43 -6.81
C ASN A 211 -0.69 -14.93 -6.59
N MET A 212 -0.37 -15.38 -5.39
CA MET A 212 0.97 -15.84 -5.02
C MET A 212 1.47 -17.02 -5.82
N ASN A 213 0.57 -17.75 -6.47
CA ASN A 213 0.90 -18.97 -7.22
C ASN A 213 1.10 -18.75 -8.72
N ASN A 214 0.93 -17.51 -9.21
CA ASN A 214 1.08 -17.20 -10.63
C ASN A 214 2.22 -16.20 -10.85
N SER A 215 3.27 -16.63 -11.55
CA SER A 215 4.46 -15.85 -11.86
C SER A 215 4.23 -14.70 -12.86
N ASP A 216 3.08 -14.65 -13.51
CA ASP A 216 2.78 -13.65 -14.55
C ASP A 216 2.02 -12.42 -14.00
N ILE A 217 1.78 -12.37 -12.69
CA ILE A 217 1.04 -11.28 -12.09
C ILE A 217 1.95 -10.10 -11.72
N PRO A 218 1.56 -8.88 -12.07
CA PRO A 218 2.33 -7.69 -11.78
C PRO A 218 2.30 -7.37 -10.28
N CYS A 219 3.35 -7.77 -9.58
CA CYS A 219 3.64 -7.27 -8.25
C CYS A 219 4.82 -6.33 -8.35
N ILE A 220 4.71 -5.15 -7.76
CA ILE A 220 5.83 -4.21 -7.65
C ILE A 220 6.51 -4.45 -6.32
N GLY A 221 7.81 -4.62 -6.36
CA GLY A 221 8.62 -4.73 -5.16
C GLY A 221 9.65 -5.84 -5.24
N ILE A 222 10.46 -5.93 -4.20
CA ILE A 222 11.41 -7.00 -4.01
C ILE A 222 10.83 -7.92 -2.95
N SER A 223 10.66 -9.18 -3.29
CA SER A 223 10.25 -10.18 -2.31
C SER A 223 11.43 -10.58 -1.43
N PRO A 224 11.27 -10.64 -0.11
CA PRO A 224 12.23 -11.28 0.77
C PRO A 224 12.31 -12.80 0.52
N TYR A 225 11.33 -13.37 -0.17
CA TYR A 225 11.30 -14.79 -0.52
C TYR A 225 11.99 -15.02 -1.86
N LYS A 226 13.12 -15.72 -1.85
CA LYS A 226 13.92 -16.06 -3.05
C LYS A 226 13.16 -16.82 -4.15
N GLU A 227 11.96 -17.30 -3.84
CA GLU A 227 11.13 -18.09 -4.75
C GLU A 227 10.31 -17.24 -5.73
N MET A 228 10.23 -15.93 -5.51
CA MET A 228 9.51 -15.01 -6.40
C MET A 228 10.46 -14.34 -7.40
N THR A 229 10.86 -15.07 -8.42
CA THR A 229 11.85 -14.63 -9.42
C THR A 229 11.37 -13.53 -10.37
N ASN A 230 10.08 -13.16 -10.33
CA ASN A 230 9.48 -12.19 -11.27
C ASN A 230 9.14 -10.83 -10.62
N TRP A 231 9.61 -10.58 -9.43
CA TRP A 231 9.37 -9.31 -8.76
C TRP A 231 10.38 -8.27 -9.24
N THR A 232 9.87 -7.07 -9.45
CA THR A 232 10.66 -5.91 -9.86
C THR A 232 10.44 -4.76 -8.88
N ASP A 233 11.38 -3.85 -8.84
CA ASP A 233 11.25 -2.58 -8.13
C ASP A 233 10.46 -1.53 -8.93
N LYS A 234 10.08 -1.83 -10.18
CA LYS A 234 9.44 -0.89 -11.11
C LYS A 234 8.31 -1.52 -11.90
N MET A 235 7.26 -0.75 -12.09
CA MET A 235 6.21 -0.96 -13.08
C MET A 235 6.17 0.26 -14.02
N ILE A 236 6.00 0.02 -15.31
CA ILE A 236 5.88 1.08 -16.30
C ILE A 236 4.49 1.00 -16.92
N VAL A 237 3.76 2.11 -16.89
CA VAL A 237 2.47 2.28 -17.58
C VAL A 237 2.67 3.27 -18.71
N THR A 238 2.25 2.91 -19.92
CA THR A 238 2.24 3.82 -21.08
C THR A 238 0.84 3.89 -21.66
N TYR A 239 0.47 5.03 -22.17
CA TYR A 239 -0.84 5.25 -22.83
C TYR A 239 -0.81 6.50 -23.68
N GLU A 240 -1.84 6.67 -24.53
CA GLU A 240 -2.02 7.81 -25.39
C GLU A 240 -3.28 8.59 -25.00
N ALA A 241 -3.22 9.91 -25.20
CA ALA A 241 -4.37 10.80 -25.14
C ALA A 241 -4.46 11.65 -26.42
N THR A 242 -5.67 12.02 -26.82
CA THR A 242 -5.92 12.87 -27.96
C THR A 242 -6.26 14.29 -27.50
N ILE A 243 -5.71 15.30 -28.19
CA ILE A 243 -6.07 16.69 -27.97
C ILE A 243 -7.34 16.99 -28.76
N THR A 244 -8.43 17.32 -28.06
CA THR A 244 -9.71 17.66 -28.71
C THR A 244 -9.84 19.17 -28.95
N ASP A 245 -10.87 19.59 -29.66
CA ASP A 245 -11.15 21.00 -29.97
C ASP A 245 -11.48 21.83 -28.71
N GLU A 246 -11.95 21.22 -27.63
CA GLU A 246 -12.14 21.88 -26.35
C GLU A 246 -10.83 22.42 -25.75
N ALA A 247 -9.68 21.85 -26.13
CA ALA A 247 -8.36 22.32 -25.73
C ALA A 247 -7.96 23.67 -26.35
N ALA A 248 -8.64 24.11 -27.39
CA ALA A 248 -8.26 25.33 -28.14
C ALA A 248 -8.23 26.60 -27.26
N LEU A 249 -8.93 26.60 -26.13
CA LEU A 249 -8.99 27.72 -25.20
C LEU A 249 -8.08 27.49 -23.95
N SER A 250 -7.36 26.39 -23.86
CA SER A 250 -6.48 26.06 -22.77
C SER A 250 -5.01 26.23 -23.15
N THR A 251 -4.20 26.69 -22.21
CA THR A 251 -2.74 26.80 -22.39
C THR A 251 -2.01 25.59 -21.81
N ASP A 252 -2.54 25.02 -20.75
CA ASP A 252 -1.98 23.86 -20.07
C ASP A 252 -3.08 22.80 -19.85
N LEU A 253 -2.81 21.58 -20.27
CA LEU A 253 -3.70 20.45 -20.10
C LEU A 253 -3.12 19.54 -19.04
N LYS A 254 -3.81 19.48 -17.90
CA LYS A 254 -3.37 18.72 -16.73
C LYS A 254 -3.91 17.30 -16.75
N ASN A 255 -3.01 16.37 -16.43
CA ASN A 255 -3.34 14.98 -16.28
C ASN A 255 -2.52 14.36 -15.14
N THR A 256 -3.19 13.78 -14.14
CA THR A 256 -2.58 13.23 -12.94
C THR A 256 -2.68 11.71 -12.93
N PHE A 257 -1.60 11.05 -12.55
CA PHE A 257 -1.58 9.62 -12.30
C PHE A 257 -1.32 9.37 -10.80
N SER A 258 -2.05 8.46 -10.20
CA SER A 258 -1.95 8.14 -8.79
C SER A 258 -1.99 6.63 -8.52
N VAL A 259 -1.44 6.24 -7.38
CA VAL A 259 -1.55 4.91 -6.79
C VAL A 259 -2.22 5.09 -5.42
N PRO A 260 -3.56 5.27 -5.37
CA PRO A 260 -4.26 5.65 -4.15
C PRO A 260 -4.35 4.55 -3.09
N ALA A 261 -4.06 3.29 -3.47
CA ALA A 261 -4.13 2.17 -2.56
C ALA A 261 -3.25 1.01 -3.00
N THR A 262 -2.79 0.22 -2.02
CA THR A 262 -2.21 -1.12 -2.20
C THR A 262 -2.69 -2.00 -1.06
N LYS A 263 -2.40 -3.30 -1.11
CA LYS A 263 -2.73 -4.21 -0.02
C LYS A 263 -1.48 -4.70 0.69
N ASN A 264 -1.58 -4.91 1.98
CA ASN A 264 -0.56 -5.53 2.79
C ASN A 264 -0.48 -7.06 2.54
N THR A 265 0.41 -7.73 3.24
CA THR A 265 0.60 -9.18 3.11
C THR A 265 -0.62 -10.02 3.49
N ASN A 266 -1.53 -9.47 4.31
CA ASN A 266 -2.78 -10.14 4.70
C ASN A 266 -3.96 -9.85 3.75
N GLY A 267 -3.79 -8.94 2.79
CA GLY A 267 -4.84 -8.54 1.88
C GLY A 267 -5.66 -7.32 2.33
N ASP A 268 -5.31 -6.69 3.45
CA ASP A 268 -5.96 -5.44 3.88
C ASP A 268 -5.47 -4.27 3.04
N LEU A 269 -6.38 -3.35 2.74
CA LEU A 269 -6.07 -2.17 1.96
C LEU A 269 -5.20 -1.19 2.77
N ILE A 270 -4.04 -0.84 2.24
CA ILE A 270 -3.19 0.23 2.76
C ILE A 270 -3.47 1.48 1.94
N LYS A 271 -3.96 2.52 2.59
CA LYS A 271 -4.23 3.80 1.94
C LYS A 271 -2.95 4.63 1.76
N ASP A 272 -3.01 5.58 0.86
CA ASP A 272 -1.87 6.43 0.50
C ASP A 272 -1.30 7.24 1.70
N ASP A 273 -2.16 7.69 2.60
CA ASP A 273 -1.79 8.38 3.84
C ASP A 273 -1.13 7.45 4.89
N GLU A 274 -1.30 6.15 4.75
CA GLU A 274 -0.66 5.11 5.57
C GLU A 274 0.66 4.61 4.98
N LEU A 275 0.92 4.88 3.70
CA LEU A 275 2.12 4.52 2.95
C LEU A 275 3.21 5.57 3.09
N ILE A 276 3.62 5.93 4.28
CA ILE A 276 4.72 6.86 4.56
C ILE A 276 4.38 8.35 4.36
N PRO A 277 4.67 9.19 5.36
CA PRO A 277 4.33 10.63 5.38
C PRO A 277 5.15 11.50 4.42
N SER A 278 5.72 10.99 3.36
CA SER A 278 6.53 11.78 2.44
C SER A 278 5.98 11.77 1.01
N GLY A 279 4.71 12.00 0.89
CA GLY A 279 4.13 12.45 -0.35
C GLY A 279 4.26 11.46 -1.48
N GLY A 280 3.24 10.79 -1.76
CA GLY A 280 3.03 10.67 -3.07
C GLY A 280 3.06 9.34 -3.69
N GLY A 281 2.07 8.70 -3.86
CA GLY A 281 1.74 7.82 -4.95
C GLY A 281 1.11 8.58 -6.12
N GLN A 282 1.48 9.84 -6.38
CA GLN A 282 0.95 10.59 -7.52
C GLN A 282 1.99 11.49 -8.19
N ASP A 283 1.80 11.72 -9.47
CA ASP A 283 2.53 12.72 -10.25
C ASP A 283 1.65 13.21 -11.41
N ASP A 284 1.95 14.41 -11.91
CA ASP A 284 1.26 15.01 -13.04
C ASP A 284 2.24 15.37 -14.16
N ALA A 285 1.73 15.37 -15.38
CA ALA A 285 2.46 15.86 -16.54
C ALA A 285 1.57 16.80 -17.34
N ASP A 286 1.93 18.08 -17.31
CA ASP A 286 1.25 19.12 -18.06
C ASP A 286 1.65 19.10 -19.53
N VAL A 287 0.66 19.20 -20.39
CA VAL A 287 0.84 19.32 -21.83
C VAL A 287 0.50 20.74 -22.26
N LYS A 288 1.41 21.38 -23.01
CA LYS A 288 1.23 22.76 -23.48
C LYS A 288 0.65 22.80 -24.87
N MET A 289 -0.37 23.64 -25.05
CA MET A 289 -0.95 23.94 -26.36
C MET A 289 -0.11 24.96 -27.12
N LYS A 290 -0.01 24.78 -28.45
CA LYS A 290 0.54 25.79 -29.32
C LYS A 290 -0.53 26.85 -29.55
N ALA A 291 -0.34 28.02 -28.95
CA ALA A 291 -1.24 29.15 -29.18
C ALA A 291 -1.23 29.58 -30.65
N PRO A 292 -2.37 29.67 -31.34
CA PRO A 292 -2.44 30.24 -32.65
C PRO A 292 -2.12 31.74 -32.58
N THR A 293 -1.36 32.22 -33.55
CA THR A 293 -1.11 33.65 -33.71
C THR A 293 -2.01 34.16 -34.83
N LEU A 294 -2.92 35.06 -34.50
CA LEU A 294 -3.76 35.75 -35.47
C LEU A 294 -3.31 37.18 -35.57
N GLU A 295 -3.00 37.60 -36.78
CA GLU A 295 -2.74 38.99 -37.09
C GLU A 295 -3.91 39.54 -37.91
N ILE A 296 -4.52 40.61 -37.42
CA ILE A 296 -5.60 41.30 -38.12
C ILE A 296 -5.05 42.66 -38.57
N THR A 297 -5.01 42.86 -39.86
CA THR A 297 -4.65 44.16 -40.42
C THR A 297 -5.88 44.77 -41.07
N LYS A 298 -6.28 45.93 -40.57
CA LYS A 298 -7.34 46.73 -41.19
C LYS A 298 -6.72 47.94 -41.85
N LYS A 299 -6.98 48.10 -43.09
CA LYS A 299 -6.55 49.28 -43.87
C LYS A 299 -7.76 49.98 -44.43
N SER A 300 -7.69 51.30 -44.52
CA SER A 300 -8.61 52.09 -45.37
C SER A 300 -7.82 52.67 -46.55
N ASN A 301 -8.49 52.88 -47.69
CA ASN A 301 -7.86 53.43 -48.84
C ASN A 301 -7.56 54.93 -48.70
N LYS A 302 -8.15 55.58 -47.70
CA LYS A 302 -7.92 57.00 -47.37
C LYS A 302 -7.89 57.19 -45.86
N THR A 303 -7.17 58.21 -45.42
CA THR A 303 -7.14 58.66 -44.03
C THR A 303 -8.26 59.63 -43.66
N GLN A 304 -8.84 60.25 -44.67
CA GLN A 304 -9.96 61.18 -44.55
C GLN A 304 -10.98 60.94 -45.64
N TYR A 305 -12.25 61.04 -45.30
CA TYR A 305 -13.38 60.89 -46.16
C TYR A 305 -14.29 62.11 -46.03
N ASN A 306 -14.88 62.56 -47.15
CA ASN A 306 -15.94 63.57 -47.14
C ASN A 306 -17.26 62.89 -46.72
N VAL A 307 -18.21 63.71 -46.24
CA VAL A 307 -19.55 63.21 -45.92
C VAL A 307 -20.19 62.67 -47.21
N GLY A 308 -20.62 61.39 -47.18
CA GLY A 308 -21.19 60.66 -48.29
C GLY A 308 -20.20 59.85 -49.15
N GLU A 309 -18.89 59.86 -48.88
CA GLU A 309 -17.89 58.97 -49.50
C GLU A 309 -17.92 57.55 -48.85
N ASN A 310 -17.89 56.56 -49.71
CA ASN A 310 -17.78 55.14 -49.24
C ASN A 310 -16.31 54.76 -49.04
N GLY A 311 -15.98 54.19 -47.88
CA GLY A 311 -14.71 53.50 -47.63
C GLY A 311 -14.74 52.10 -48.28
N THR A 312 -13.74 51.75 -49.05
CA THR A 312 -13.52 50.42 -49.63
C THR A 312 -12.39 49.70 -48.91
#